data_5ed9ca706581c3441488502ed5a14b61
#
_entry.id   5ed9ca706581c3441488502ed5a14b61
#
_cell.length_a   1.000
_cell.length_b   1.000
_cell.length_c   1.000
_cell.angle_alpha   90.00
_cell.angle_beta   90.00
_cell.angle_gamma   90.00
#
_symmetry.space_group_name_H-M   'P 1'
#
loop_
_entity.id
_entity.type
_entity.pdbx_description
1 polymer ?
#
loop_
_entity_poly.entity_id
_entity_poly.type
_entity_poly.pdbx_seq_one_letter_code
_entity_poly.pdbx_strand_id
1 'polypeptide(L)'
;MISARSFAEFVKAKCFDGLCKAVENYANENWCLLGLCSHRVQNIEQAVFSDATIERVYVSDLPGTRVSFDVGVEVEMEVSEANRHNDYSDECYPWVRVSCEGDLSCGLDDWKIKSIEPYDKKKAPMNSLSDALVPYIPYDRLESVATAFLKEHYPEALRIPRPKQAPIYVDPSVLADRLGLTIKTQRIKEDASVFGQIFFAETDTEMFDVRTGTAMPVHVDERTIVVDPTMYLLRNYGSVNNTIVHECVHWVKHRKVFELEKLYNDQASSITCEVVGRAKANVDQSATEQMERQANQLTPRIQMPAEPFKAKAKEYIIKFMRETNARHENEVMEKVIVALETDFGVSKQAAKIRLVELGFDEAIGTFTYLDGHYVKPHGFRKGILKVNQTFSLNAQDAAIQRLVNPELRQLTESGDYLFVDNHYVYNAPLYVGKDENGRLDLTDYARSHMDECCLVFDMTITSKVGEDYHTACFLNREPNDITFEIKFHNGYQNAPQERQVAMRKKVQAEELEIRKQMTDDSEQCMKLLLDWRGMNYTDLGLEIDRDPKTISRTVKGETAPTVETAALICFGLHLPPTISLKLIEVLGCKLNPMKYPDHQWINEALYIKYPEPIWAIREYLAPYGVEI
;
A
#
# COMPACT_ATOMS: atom_id res chain seq x y z
N MET A 1 25.48 2.75 14.21
CA MET A 1 24.07 2.89 14.67
C MET A 1 23.86 4.35 14.97
N ILE A 2 23.04 5.03 14.19
CA ILE A 2 22.66 6.42 14.45
C ILE A 2 21.73 6.39 15.66
N SER A 3 22.15 6.95 16.79
CA SER A 3 21.30 7.16 17.94
C SER A 3 20.30 8.25 17.57
N ALA A 4 18.99 8.01 17.70
CA ALA A 4 18.00 9.03 17.41
C ALA A 4 18.28 10.27 18.25
N ARG A 5 18.47 11.42 17.60
CA ARG A 5 18.66 12.71 18.26
C ARG A 5 17.33 13.43 18.37
N SER A 6 17.19 14.25 19.39
CA SER A 6 15.98 14.99 19.69
C SER A 6 16.02 16.39 19.07
N PHE A 7 15.10 16.69 18.15
CA PHE A 7 14.92 18.04 17.64
C PHE A 7 14.46 19.01 18.72
N ALA A 8 13.60 18.54 19.63
CA ALA A 8 13.14 19.34 20.77
C ALA A 8 14.29 19.76 21.68
N GLU A 9 15.24 18.85 21.96
CA GLU A 9 16.44 19.17 22.75
C GLU A 9 17.36 20.15 22.02
N PHE A 10 17.49 20.01 20.70
CA PHE A 10 18.25 20.95 19.90
C PHE A 10 17.64 22.36 19.93
N VAL A 11 16.33 22.48 19.74
CA VAL A 11 15.61 23.77 19.84
C VAL A 11 15.76 24.38 21.23
N LYS A 12 15.61 23.59 22.30
CA LYS A 12 15.81 24.04 23.67
C LYS A 12 17.22 24.62 23.88
N ALA A 13 18.24 23.94 23.38
CA ALA A 13 19.64 24.40 23.52
C ALA A 13 19.97 25.60 22.65
N LYS A 14 19.49 25.63 21.40
CA LYS A 14 19.86 26.64 20.38
C LYS A 14 19.01 27.92 20.48
N CYS A 15 17.70 27.78 20.71
CA CYS A 15 16.74 28.87 20.53
C CYS A 15 16.25 29.48 21.85
N PHE A 16 16.62 28.92 23.02
CA PHE A 16 16.06 29.26 24.31
C PHE A 16 16.11 30.78 24.60
N ASP A 17 17.27 31.40 24.53
CA ASP A 17 17.45 32.81 24.86
C ASP A 17 16.60 33.74 23.98
N GLY A 18 16.56 33.44 22.67
CA GLY A 18 15.77 34.20 21.70
C GLY A 18 14.26 34.04 21.91
N LEU A 19 13.83 32.80 22.21
CA LEU A 19 12.44 32.49 22.50
C LEU A 19 12.00 33.13 23.81
N CYS A 20 12.79 33.00 24.89
CA CYS A 20 12.50 33.55 26.18
C CYS A 20 12.31 35.06 26.12
N LYS A 21 13.23 35.77 25.47
CA LYS A 21 13.14 37.23 25.29
C LYS A 21 11.90 37.66 24.48
N ALA A 22 11.55 36.90 23.46
CA ALA A 22 10.35 37.21 22.66
C ALA A 22 9.05 36.93 23.43
N VAL A 23 9.03 35.86 24.21
CA VAL A 23 7.91 35.52 25.11
C VAL A 23 7.77 36.53 26.25
N GLU A 24 8.86 36.98 26.88
CA GLU A 24 8.88 38.04 27.86
C GLU A 24 8.20 39.31 27.33
N ASN A 25 8.64 39.81 26.18
CA ASN A 25 8.06 41.00 25.55
C ASN A 25 6.56 40.79 25.27
N TYR A 26 6.19 39.64 24.69
CA TYR A 26 4.80 39.34 24.38
C TYR A 26 3.93 39.23 25.63
N ALA A 27 4.40 38.53 26.66
CA ALA A 27 3.67 38.34 27.91
C ALA A 27 3.45 39.67 28.66
N ASN A 28 4.46 40.51 28.74
CA ASN A 28 4.34 41.82 29.40
C ASN A 28 3.40 42.76 28.64
N GLU A 29 3.39 42.72 27.30
CA GLU A 29 2.51 43.57 26.49
C GLU A 29 1.06 43.04 26.40
N ASN A 30 0.87 41.72 26.48
CA ASN A 30 -0.41 41.07 26.18
C ASN A 30 -0.95 40.20 27.32
N TRP A 31 -0.54 40.44 28.57
CA TRP A 31 -0.94 39.60 29.70
C TRP A 31 -2.46 39.48 29.89
N CYS A 32 -3.23 40.50 29.49
CA CYS A 32 -4.70 40.47 29.51
C CYS A 32 -5.30 39.38 28.62
N LEU A 33 -4.56 38.92 27.58
CA LEU A 33 -4.99 37.88 26.64
C LEU A 33 -4.62 36.48 27.13
N LEU A 34 -3.75 36.37 28.13
CA LEU A 34 -3.23 35.07 28.60
C LEU A 34 -4.20 34.32 29.51
N GLY A 35 -5.33 34.90 29.84
CA GLY A 35 -6.35 34.27 30.69
C GLY A 35 -5.82 33.96 32.11
N LEU A 36 -5.03 34.86 32.68
CA LEU A 36 -4.44 34.70 34.01
C LEU A 36 -5.53 34.48 35.06
N CYS A 37 -5.30 33.52 35.93
CA CYS A 37 -6.22 33.18 37.01
C CYS A 37 -5.44 32.86 38.28
N SER A 38 -5.72 33.59 39.35
CA SER A 38 -5.11 33.38 40.65
C SER A 38 -6.19 33.10 41.69
N HIS A 39 -5.84 32.33 42.71
CA HIS A 39 -6.69 32.08 43.85
C HIS A 39 -6.58 33.18 44.93
N ARG A 40 -5.48 33.93 44.92
CA ARG A 40 -5.19 34.99 45.91
C ARG A 40 -5.53 36.37 45.40
N VAL A 41 -5.28 36.63 44.12
CA VAL A 41 -5.51 37.90 43.43
C VAL A 41 -6.78 37.82 42.63
N GLN A 42 -7.86 38.46 43.08
CA GLN A 42 -9.16 38.40 42.40
C GLN A 42 -9.27 39.35 41.21
N ASN A 43 -8.65 40.55 41.33
CA ASN A 43 -8.60 41.54 40.27
C ASN A 43 -7.13 41.82 39.93
N ILE A 44 -6.65 41.23 38.85
CA ILE A 44 -5.27 41.42 38.42
C ILE A 44 -5.16 42.80 37.78
N GLU A 45 -4.40 43.69 38.40
CA GLU A 45 -4.11 45.05 37.93
C GLU A 45 -2.77 45.16 37.23
N GLN A 46 -1.84 44.27 37.59
CA GLN A 46 -0.52 44.20 36.98
C GLN A 46 -0.08 42.74 36.91
N ALA A 47 0.57 42.40 35.81
CA ALA A 47 1.25 41.13 35.62
C ALA A 47 2.63 41.37 34.97
N VAL A 48 3.64 40.76 35.55
CA VAL A 48 5.03 40.89 35.12
C VAL A 48 5.62 39.52 34.87
N PHE A 49 6.34 39.38 33.77
CA PHE A 49 7.06 38.16 33.45
C PHE A 49 8.17 37.88 34.48
N SER A 50 8.26 36.65 34.96
CA SER A 50 9.29 36.16 35.90
C SER A 50 10.24 35.17 35.21
N ASP A 51 9.69 34.11 34.60
CA ASP A 51 10.48 33.05 33.93
C ASP A 51 9.68 32.38 32.80
N ALA A 52 10.35 31.56 32.01
CA ALA A 52 9.72 30.75 30.95
C ALA A 52 10.40 29.39 30.79
N THR A 53 9.59 28.36 30.62
CA THR A 53 10.06 26.98 30.37
C THR A 53 9.50 26.44 29.07
N ILE A 54 10.38 25.88 28.20
CA ILE A 54 9.96 25.19 27.00
C ILE A 54 9.50 23.79 27.36
N GLU A 55 8.20 23.55 27.26
CA GLU A 55 7.58 22.28 27.62
C GLU A 55 7.44 21.35 26.42
N ARG A 56 7.04 21.87 25.25
CA ARG A 56 6.73 21.08 24.08
C ARG A 56 7.27 21.73 22.82
N VAL A 57 7.73 20.89 21.88
CA VAL A 57 8.08 21.30 20.52
C VAL A 57 7.32 20.42 19.54
N TYR A 58 6.58 21.04 18.65
CA TYR A 58 5.87 20.38 17.55
C TYR A 58 6.56 20.77 16.25
N VAL A 59 6.84 19.79 15.38
CA VAL A 59 7.56 20.04 14.15
C VAL A 59 6.77 19.59 12.93
N SER A 60 6.77 20.43 11.90
CA SER A 60 6.07 20.19 10.64
C SER A 60 7.04 20.28 9.47
N ASP A 61 6.79 19.41 8.48
CA ASP A 61 7.59 19.30 7.28
C ASP A 61 7.36 20.46 6.32
N LEU A 62 8.44 21.09 5.86
CA LEU A 62 8.46 22.07 4.79
C LEU A 62 9.35 21.58 3.64
N PRO A 63 9.22 22.15 2.43
CA PRO A 63 10.06 21.75 1.30
C PRO A 63 11.57 21.86 1.58
N GLY A 64 12.35 20.91 1.06
CA GLY A 64 13.81 20.86 1.24
C GLY A 64 14.21 20.49 2.67
N THR A 65 15.17 21.24 3.23
CA THR A 65 15.72 21.07 4.59
C THR A 65 15.03 21.98 5.62
N ARG A 66 14.02 22.74 5.20
CA ARG A 66 13.29 23.66 6.07
C ARG A 66 12.27 22.93 6.95
N VAL A 67 12.08 23.47 8.14
CA VAL A 67 11.08 23.03 9.13
C VAL A 67 10.28 24.21 9.65
N SER A 68 8.99 23.99 9.92
CA SER A 68 8.18 24.84 10.78
C SER A 68 8.03 24.14 12.12
N PHE A 69 8.19 24.88 13.19
CA PHE A 69 8.03 24.30 14.52
C PHE A 69 7.31 25.25 15.46
N ASP A 70 6.42 24.67 16.26
CA ASP A 70 5.67 25.40 17.29
C ASP A 70 6.21 24.99 18.67
N VAL A 71 6.56 25.99 19.46
CA VAL A 71 7.08 25.82 20.80
C VAL A 71 6.00 26.19 21.81
N GLY A 72 5.60 25.23 22.62
CA GLY A 72 4.73 25.45 23.77
C GLY A 72 5.59 25.86 24.97
N VAL A 73 5.42 27.11 25.41
CA VAL A 73 6.17 27.70 26.52
C VAL A 73 5.22 27.93 27.66
N GLU A 74 5.56 27.38 28.82
CA GLU A 74 4.93 27.76 30.11
C GLU A 74 5.61 29.02 30.59
N VAL A 75 4.82 30.05 30.87
CA VAL A 75 5.29 31.37 31.30
C VAL A 75 4.95 31.56 32.75
N GLU A 76 5.92 31.91 33.57
CA GLU A 76 5.70 32.31 34.95
C GLU A 76 5.46 33.80 35.00
N MET A 77 4.28 34.20 35.50
CA MET A 77 3.85 35.60 35.63
C MET A 77 3.57 35.93 37.08
N GLU A 78 4.25 36.93 37.63
CA GLU A 78 3.89 37.50 38.90
C GLU A 78 2.71 38.47 38.70
N VAL A 79 1.59 38.21 39.37
CA VAL A 79 0.36 39.00 39.29
C VAL A 79 0.12 39.72 40.60
N SER A 80 -0.32 40.96 40.53
CA SER A 80 -0.58 41.75 41.72
C SER A 80 -1.87 42.57 41.63
N GLU A 81 -2.45 42.82 42.78
CA GLU A 81 -3.60 43.69 43.03
C GLU A 81 -3.24 44.71 44.09
N ALA A 82 -3.32 45.99 43.76
CA ALA A 82 -3.11 47.06 44.71
C ALA A 82 -4.39 47.28 45.53
N ASN A 83 -4.33 47.00 46.84
CA ASN A 83 -5.44 47.27 47.75
C ASN A 83 -5.00 48.29 48.82
N ARG A 84 -5.92 49.18 49.27
CA ARG A 84 -5.64 50.22 50.20
C ARG A 84 -4.99 49.78 51.56
N HIS A 85 -5.02 48.48 51.85
CA HIS A 85 -4.52 47.94 53.12
C HIS A 85 -3.45 46.84 53.00
N ASN A 86 -3.34 46.13 51.84
CA ASN A 86 -2.33 45.10 51.59
C ASN A 86 -2.12 44.94 50.12
N ASP A 87 -0.88 44.80 49.68
CA ASP A 87 -0.53 44.37 48.32
C ASP A 87 -0.56 42.85 48.28
N TYR A 88 -1.48 42.28 47.47
CA TYR A 88 -1.54 40.85 47.24
C TYR A 88 -0.79 40.53 45.95
N SER A 89 0.10 39.56 46.04
CA SER A 89 0.77 38.97 44.85
C SER A 89 0.61 37.47 44.84
N ASP A 90 0.62 36.89 43.65
CA ASP A 90 0.57 35.45 43.38
C ASP A 90 1.26 35.15 42.04
N GLU A 91 1.52 33.91 41.79
CA GLU A 91 2.12 33.43 40.53
C GLU A 91 1.06 32.75 39.65
N CYS A 92 1.13 33.00 38.36
CA CYS A 92 0.29 32.36 37.36
C CYS A 92 1.17 31.73 36.27
N TYR A 93 0.73 30.60 35.74
CA TYR A 93 1.48 29.81 34.75
C TYR A 93 0.69 29.64 33.44
N PRO A 94 0.45 30.73 32.68
CA PRO A 94 -0.16 30.64 31.37
C PRO A 94 0.78 30.00 30.38
N TRP A 95 0.20 29.43 29.31
CA TRP A 95 0.97 28.88 28.22
C TRP A 95 0.83 29.74 26.98
N VAL A 96 1.93 29.92 26.25
CA VAL A 96 1.97 30.56 24.95
C VAL A 96 2.51 29.61 23.90
N ARG A 97 2.06 29.78 22.67
CA ARG A 97 2.57 29.09 21.51
C ARG A 97 3.41 30.05 20.68
N VAL A 98 4.66 29.69 20.40
CA VAL A 98 5.57 30.43 19.54
C VAL A 98 5.77 29.63 18.27
N SER A 99 5.26 30.13 17.15
CA SER A 99 5.43 29.52 15.84
C SER A 99 6.70 30.04 15.18
N CYS A 100 7.56 29.11 14.76
CA CYS A 100 8.87 29.39 14.19
C CYS A 100 9.09 28.66 12.85
N GLU A 101 10.02 29.17 12.06
CA GLU A 101 10.55 28.50 10.85
C GLU A 101 12.07 28.65 10.81
N GLY A 102 12.74 27.63 10.23
CA GLY A 102 14.18 27.68 10.02
C GLY A 102 14.65 26.61 9.04
N ASP A 103 15.92 26.65 8.67
CA ASP A 103 16.56 25.71 7.79
C ASP A 103 17.61 24.89 8.55
N LEU A 104 17.48 23.57 8.50
CA LEU A 104 18.40 22.62 9.14
C LEU A 104 19.79 22.63 8.49
N SER A 105 19.87 22.91 7.18
CA SER A 105 21.15 22.91 6.46
C SER A 105 22.12 23.99 6.94
N CYS A 106 21.60 25.06 7.54
CA CYS A 106 22.41 26.09 8.21
C CYS A 106 22.35 26.02 9.75
N GLY A 107 21.98 24.85 10.30
CA GLY A 107 21.91 24.65 11.74
C GLY A 107 20.86 25.48 12.46
N LEU A 108 19.79 25.85 11.77
CA LEU A 108 18.76 26.78 12.24
C LEU A 108 19.32 28.20 12.58
N ASP A 109 20.44 28.63 12.01
CA ASP A 109 20.95 30.00 12.26
C ASP A 109 20.02 31.07 11.68
N ASP A 110 19.18 30.71 10.71
CA ASP A 110 18.19 31.57 10.06
C ASP A 110 16.80 31.51 10.70
N TRP A 111 16.65 30.84 11.84
CA TRP A 111 15.34 30.67 12.45
C TRP A 111 14.66 32.00 12.78
N LYS A 112 13.34 32.03 12.61
CA LYS A 112 12.53 33.24 12.81
C LYS A 112 11.21 32.89 13.47
N ILE A 113 10.79 33.74 14.39
CA ILE A 113 9.45 33.70 14.99
C ILE A 113 8.47 34.29 13.97
N LYS A 114 7.39 33.56 13.69
CA LYS A 114 6.29 33.97 12.82
C LYS A 114 5.14 34.60 13.60
N SER A 115 4.79 33.98 14.72
CA SER A 115 3.72 34.47 15.59
C SER A 115 3.93 33.98 17.02
N ILE A 116 3.38 34.74 17.97
CA ILE A 116 3.22 34.34 19.37
C ILE A 116 1.75 34.52 19.70
N GLU A 117 1.12 33.50 20.28
CA GLU A 117 -0.29 33.54 20.66
C GLU A 117 -0.54 32.73 21.96
N PRO A 118 -1.63 33.00 22.69
CA PRO A 118 -2.01 32.16 23.83
C PRO A 118 -2.19 30.71 23.38
N TYR A 119 -1.73 29.75 24.19
CA TYR A 119 -1.80 28.33 23.84
C TYR A 119 -3.22 27.81 23.95
N ASP A 120 -3.80 27.40 22.84
CA ASP A 120 -5.11 26.74 22.79
C ASP A 120 -4.91 25.23 22.57
N LYS A 121 -5.19 24.40 23.57
CA LYS A 121 -5.10 22.93 23.47
C LYS A 121 -5.94 22.35 22.35
N LYS A 122 -7.02 23.01 21.93
CA LYS A 122 -7.89 22.56 20.83
C LYS A 122 -7.30 22.84 19.45
N LYS A 123 -6.32 23.74 19.38
CA LYS A 123 -5.61 24.13 18.17
C LYS A 123 -4.15 23.63 18.17
N ALA A 124 -3.85 22.59 18.97
CA ALA A 124 -2.51 22.01 18.97
C ALA A 124 -2.16 21.52 17.55
N PRO A 125 -1.00 21.92 17.00
CA PRO A 125 -0.59 21.48 15.67
C PRO A 125 -0.38 19.97 15.66
N MET A 126 -0.74 19.33 14.54
CA MET A 126 -0.40 17.93 14.35
C MET A 126 1.07 17.84 13.93
N ASN A 127 1.86 17.08 14.66
CA ASN A 127 3.22 16.74 14.24
C ASN A 127 3.17 15.99 12.90
N SER A 128 3.82 16.53 11.89
CA SER A 128 4.05 15.80 10.64
C SER A 128 5.40 15.07 10.62
N LEU A 129 6.29 15.42 11.56
CA LEU A 129 7.58 14.78 11.78
C LEU A 129 7.68 14.29 13.22
N SER A 130 8.43 13.20 13.44
CA SER A 130 8.82 12.76 14.79
C SER A 130 9.88 13.69 15.38
N ASP A 131 10.23 13.48 16.63
CA ASP A 131 11.32 14.23 17.29
C ASP A 131 12.70 13.98 16.65
N ALA A 132 12.88 12.84 15.97
CA ALA A 132 14.03 12.54 15.12
C ALA A 132 13.85 13.04 13.67
N LEU A 133 12.84 13.85 13.38
CA LEU A 133 12.48 14.39 12.07
C LEU A 133 12.13 13.34 11.00
N VAL A 134 11.75 12.13 11.39
CA VAL A 134 11.17 11.14 10.47
C VAL A 134 9.73 11.54 10.15
N PRO A 135 9.32 11.60 8.88
CA PRO A 135 7.94 11.88 8.52
C PRO A 135 6.96 10.86 9.09
N TYR A 136 5.81 11.32 9.56
CA TYR A 136 4.73 10.43 9.98
C TYR A 136 3.86 10.07 8.77
N ILE A 137 4.06 8.88 8.22
CA ILE A 137 3.34 8.38 7.05
C ILE A 137 2.52 7.15 7.47
N PRO A 138 1.23 7.32 7.77
CA PRO A 138 0.34 6.19 8.07
C PRO A 138 0.07 5.37 6.79
N TYR A 139 -0.26 4.09 6.97
CA TYR A 139 -0.41 3.14 5.86
C TYR A 139 -1.46 3.58 4.82
N ASP A 140 -2.58 4.11 5.26
CA ASP A 140 -3.66 4.63 4.41
C ASP A 140 -3.26 5.85 3.55
N ARG A 141 -2.15 6.52 3.87
CA ARG A 141 -1.62 7.67 3.12
C ARG A 141 -0.48 7.34 2.17
N LEU A 142 0.04 6.12 2.17
CA LEU A 142 1.17 5.74 1.32
C LEU A 142 0.94 6.03 -0.17
N GLU A 143 -0.26 5.71 -0.69
CA GLU A 143 -0.60 5.99 -2.09
C GLU A 143 -0.60 7.49 -2.40
N SER A 144 -1.14 8.29 -1.51
CA SER A 144 -1.20 9.75 -1.69
C SER A 144 0.20 10.37 -1.62
N VAL A 145 1.06 9.87 -0.73
CA VAL A 145 2.46 10.32 -0.59
C VAL A 145 3.28 9.93 -1.82
N ALA A 146 3.15 8.71 -2.32
CA ALA A 146 3.82 8.28 -3.55
C ALA A 146 3.32 9.06 -4.78
N THR A 147 2.01 9.34 -4.85
CA THR A 147 1.44 10.18 -5.91
C THR A 147 1.96 11.63 -5.83
N ALA A 148 2.08 12.21 -4.64
CA ALA A 148 2.65 13.53 -4.45
C ALA A 148 4.13 13.58 -4.87
N PHE A 149 4.90 12.57 -4.49
CA PHE A 149 6.29 12.40 -4.92
C PHE A 149 6.40 12.38 -6.45
N LEU A 150 5.57 11.58 -7.13
CA LEU A 150 5.58 11.52 -8.60
C LEU A 150 5.10 12.82 -9.26
N LYS A 151 4.09 13.49 -8.71
CA LYS A 151 3.65 14.80 -9.22
C LYS A 151 4.78 15.83 -9.24
N GLU A 152 5.64 15.78 -8.25
CA GLU A 152 6.75 16.71 -8.11
C GLU A 152 7.96 16.33 -8.97
N HIS A 153 8.34 15.04 -8.98
CA HIS A 153 9.61 14.60 -9.56
C HIS A 153 9.48 13.80 -10.86
N TYR A 154 8.31 13.15 -11.13
CA TYR A 154 8.11 12.30 -12.32
C TYR A 154 6.64 12.30 -12.78
N PRO A 155 6.02 13.47 -13.08
CA PRO A 155 4.57 13.60 -13.28
C PRO A 155 4.03 12.80 -14.48
N GLU A 156 4.85 12.52 -15.49
CA GLU A 156 4.45 11.71 -16.64
C GLU A 156 4.14 10.26 -16.30
N ALA A 157 4.74 9.69 -15.24
CA ALA A 157 4.46 8.32 -14.80
C ALA A 157 3.02 8.14 -14.28
N LEU A 158 2.34 9.23 -13.93
CA LEU A 158 0.95 9.19 -13.48
C LEU A 158 -0.06 9.17 -14.65
N ARG A 159 0.40 9.26 -15.90
CA ARG A 159 -0.50 9.23 -17.06
C ARG A 159 -1.03 7.81 -17.26
N ILE A 160 -2.35 7.67 -17.28
CA ILE A 160 -2.99 6.42 -17.63
C ILE A 160 -2.71 6.14 -19.12
N PRO A 161 -2.08 5.00 -19.47
CA PRO A 161 -1.78 4.67 -20.84
C PRO A 161 -3.07 4.42 -21.62
N ARG A 162 -3.08 4.80 -22.91
CA ARG A 162 -4.15 4.41 -23.83
C ARG A 162 -4.06 2.90 -24.12
N PRO A 163 -5.15 2.24 -24.50
CA PRO A 163 -5.11 0.83 -24.89
C PRO A 163 -3.99 0.54 -25.90
N LYS A 164 -3.25 -0.52 -25.68
CA LYS A 164 -2.07 -0.95 -26.49
C LYS A 164 -0.86 -0.01 -26.42
N GLN A 165 -0.89 1.03 -25.58
CA GLN A 165 0.25 1.89 -25.31
C GLN A 165 0.97 1.39 -24.05
N ALA A 166 2.31 1.34 -24.09
CA ALA A 166 3.08 1.06 -22.87
C ALA A 166 2.89 2.17 -21.83
N PRO A 167 2.87 1.87 -20.53
CA PRO A 167 2.91 2.87 -19.48
C PRO A 167 4.24 3.62 -19.53
N ILE A 168 4.28 4.79 -18.91
CA ILE A 168 5.54 5.48 -18.72
C ILE A 168 6.21 4.88 -17.48
N TYR A 169 7.24 4.12 -17.73
CA TYR A 169 8.10 3.50 -16.75
C TYR A 169 8.90 4.57 -15.99
N VAL A 170 9.00 4.45 -14.68
CA VAL A 170 9.85 5.31 -13.84
C VAL A 170 11.30 4.83 -13.98
N ASP A 171 12.04 5.46 -14.89
CA ASP A 171 13.47 5.18 -15.04
C ASP A 171 14.23 5.69 -13.83
N PRO A 172 14.89 4.81 -13.05
CA PRO A 172 15.61 5.21 -11.84
C PRO A 172 16.75 6.20 -12.10
N SER A 173 17.43 6.08 -13.24
CA SER A 173 18.52 6.97 -13.61
C SER A 173 18.00 8.38 -13.90
N VAL A 174 16.88 8.47 -14.64
CA VAL A 174 16.22 9.76 -14.92
C VAL A 174 15.67 10.37 -13.64
N LEU A 175 15.11 9.56 -12.73
CA LEU A 175 14.64 10.04 -11.43
C LEU A 175 15.79 10.58 -10.59
N ALA A 176 16.91 9.86 -10.51
CA ALA A 176 18.10 10.29 -9.78
C ALA A 176 18.65 11.61 -10.36
N ASP A 177 18.77 11.72 -11.68
CA ASP A 177 19.21 12.94 -12.36
C ASP A 177 18.32 14.15 -12.03
N ARG A 178 16.99 13.96 -12.03
CA ARG A 178 16.04 15.03 -11.67
C ARG A 178 16.15 15.48 -10.22
N LEU A 179 16.57 14.58 -9.34
CA LEU A 179 16.85 14.86 -7.94
C LEU A 179 18.27 15.42 -7.71
N GLY A 180 19.07 15.53 -8.77
CA GLY A 180 20.47 15.97 -8.71
C GLY A 180 21.38 14.96 -8.02
N LEU A 181 21.07 13.66 -8.15
CA LEU A 181 21.83 12.55 -7.57
C LEU A 181 22.71 11.88 -8.61
N THR A 182 23.90 11.47 -8.21
CA THR A 182 24.85 10.70 -9.02
C THR A 182 24.81 9.24 -8.65
N ILE A 183 24.74 8.33 -9.62
CA ILE A 183 24.77 6.89 -9.38
C ILE A 183 26.19 6.39 -9.67
N LYS A 184 26.82 5.74 -8.69
CA LYS A 184 28.11 5.03 -8.82
C LYS A 184 27.88 3.54 -8.57
N THR A 185 28.52 2.68 -9.37
CA THR A 185 28.48 1.23 -9.20
C THR A 185 29.77 0.75 -8.57
N GLN A 186 29.69 0.22 -7.35
CA GLN A 186 30.84 -0.29 -6.61
C GLN A 186 30.39 -1.32 -5.56
N ARG A 187 31.26 -2.33 -5.33
CA ARG A 187 31.04 -3.29 -4.25
C ARG A 187 31.12 -2.58 -2.90
N ILE A 188 30.07 -2.74 -2.07
CA ILE A 188 30.00 -2.03 -0.79
C ILE A 188 30.57 -2.89 0.34
N LYS A 189 30.11 -4.14 0.46
CA LYS A 189 30.56 -5.10 1.48
C LYS A 189 31.02 -6.41 0.86
N GLU A 190 31.93 -7.13 1.54
CA GLU A 190 32.43 -8.44 1.12
C GLU A 190 31.30 -9.46 0.99
N ASP A 191 30.40 -9.50 1.96
CA ASP A 191 29.29 -10.46 2.05
C ASP A 191 28.06 -10.09 1.20
N ALA A 192 28.12 -8.99 0.42
CA ALA A 192 27.00 -8.44 -0.33
C ALA A 192 25.75 -8.20 0.54
N SER A 193 25.92 -7.86 1.82
CA SER A 193 24.81 -7.57 2.74
C SER A 193 24.17 -6.20 2.51
N VAL A 194 24.84 -5.30 1.78
CA VAL A 194 24.37 -3.95 1.44
C VAL A 194 24.26 -3.83 -0.07
N PHE A 195 23.07 -3.52 -0.58
CA PHE A 195 22.81 -3.41 -2.02
C PHE A 195 22.87 -1.99 -2.55
N GLY A 196 22.54 -1.02 -1.72
CA GLY A 196 22.59 0.40 -2.05
C GLY A 196 22.93 1.24 -0.84
N GLN A 197 23.42 2.44 -1.09
CA GLN A 197 23.73 3.42 -0.06
C GLN A 197 23.69 4.82 -0.63
N ILE A 198 22.93 5.72 0.02
CA ILE A 198 22.87 7.15 -0.33
C ILE A 198 23.79 7.94 0.60
N PHE A 199 24.54 8.89 0.04
CA PHE A 199 25.44 9.79 0.76
C PHE A 199 24.87 11.20 0.77
N PHE A 200 24.59 11.71 1.98
CA PHE A 200 24.04 13.05 2.22
C PHE A 200 25.14 14.10 2.47
N ALA A 201 26.37 13.69 2.58
CA ALA A 201 27.55 14.56 2.71
C ALA A 201 28.75 13.89 2.04
N GLU A 202 29.69 14.71 1.64
CA GLU A 202 31.02 14.26 1.21
C GLU A 202 31.75 13.54 2.35
N THR A 203 32.27 12.36 2.07
CA THR A 203 32.94 11.54 3.10
C THR A 203 33.91 10.54 2.51
N ASP A 204 34.92 10.16 3.33
CA ASP A 204 35.73 8.99 3.08
C ASP A 204 35.11 7.78 3.79
N THR A 205 34.85 6.72 3.06
CA THR A 205 34.27 5.47 3.58
C THR A 205 35.05 4.26 3.09
N GLU A 206 34.88 3.13 3.77
CA GLU A 206 35.49 1.88 3.33
C GLU A 206 34.55 1.10 2.43
N MET A 207 35.01 0.72 1.24
CA MET A 207 34.29 -0.14 0.30
C MET A 207 35.15 -1.34 -0.09
N PHE A 208 34.52 -2.47 -0.41
CA PHE A 208 35.22 -3.70 -0.76
C PHE A 208 35.79 -3.63 -2.18
N ASP A 209 37.08 -3.85 -2.33
CA ASP A 209 37.74 -4.02 -3.63
C ASP A 209 37.90 -5.51 -3.96
N VAL A 210 37.14 -5.95 -4.99
CA VAL A 210 37.16 -7.34 -5.48
C VAL A 210 38.56 -7.79 -5.94
N ARG A 211 39.44 -6.87 -6.38
CA ARG A 211 40.79 -7.21 -6.89
C ARG A 211 41.76 -7.52 -5.78
N THR A 212 41.66 -6.77 -4.68
CA THR A 212 42.56 -6.96 -3.52
C THR A 212 41.96 -7.91 -2.49
N GLY A 213 40.65 -8.14 -2.51
CA GLY A 213 39.91 -8.91 -1.51
C GLY A 213 39.87 -8.24 -0.14
N THR A 214 40.01 -6.92 -0.08
CA THR A 214 40.05 -6.14 1.16
C THR A 214 39.18 -4.88 1.07
N ALA A 215 38.74 -4.36 2.21
CA ALA A 215 38.15 -3.05 2.27
C ALA A 215 39.18 -1.96 2.03
N MET A 216 38.88 -0.98 1.19
CA MET A 216 39.74 0.14 0.86
C MET A 216 39.01 1.47 1.07
N PRO A 217 39.71 2.52 1.51
CA PRO A 217 39.11 3.85 1.63
C PRO A 217 38.76 4.40 0.24
N VAL A 218 37.53 4.90 0.12
CA VAL A 218 37.00 5.50 -1.10
C VAL A 218 36.35 6.82 -0.74
N HIS A 219 36.71 7.86 -1.49
CA HIS A 219 36.09 9.16 -1.38
C HIS A 219 34.74 9.17 -2.14
N VAL A 220 33.68 9.60 -1.46
CA VAL A 220 32.34 9.69 -2.04
C VAL A 220 31.80 11.11 -1.84
N ASP A 221 31.38 11.70 -2.94
CA ASP A 221 30.79 13.03 -2.94
C ASP A 221 29.37 13.01 -2.34
N GLU A 222 28.91 14.15 -1.81
CA GLU A 222 27.51 14.36 -1.46
C GLU A 222 26.60 14.05 -2.66
N ARG A 223 25.37 13.64 -2.40
CA ARG A 223 24.37 13.28 -3.43
C ARG A 223 24.74 12.11 -4.31
N THR A 224 25.50 11.18 -3.78
CA THR A 224 25.89 9.96 -4.49
C THR A 224 25.09 8.77 -3.98
N ILE A 225 24.49 8.03 -4.90
CA ILE A 225 23.95 6.69 -4.67
C ILE A 225 24.99 5.68 -5.12
N VAL A 226 25.47 4.83 -4.23
CA VAL A 226 26.34 3.70 -4.57
C VAL A 226 25.48 2.44 -4.64
N VAL A 227 25.57 1.71 -5.76
CA VAL A 227 24.84 0.45 -5.99
C VAL A 227 25.83 -0.69 -6.11
N ASP A 228 25.62 -1.76 -5.37
CA ASP A 228 26.47 -2.95 -5.43
C ASP A 228 26.23 -3.72 -6.73
N PRO A 229 27.27 -3.97 -7.56
CA PRO A 229 27.12 -4.64 -8.85
C PRO A 229 26.69 -6.11 -8.73
N THR A 230 26.83 -6.76 -7.58
CA THR A 230 26.39 -8.15 -7.39
C THR A 230 24.88 -8.31 -7.49
N MET A 231 24.13 -7.23 -7.32
CA MET A 231 22.69 -7.20 -7.56
C MET A 231 22.30 -7.64 -8.97
N TYR A 232 23.08 -7.22 -10.00
CA TYR A 232 22.87 -7.63 -11.39
C TYR A 232 23.08 -9.13 -11.60
N LEU A 233 23.96 -9.75 -10.82
CA LEU A 233 24.33 -11.17 -10.96
C LEU A 233 23.47 -12.08 -10.07
N LEU A 234 23.16 -11.66 -8.86
CA LEU A 234 22.43 -12.47 -7.86
C LEU A 234 20.91 -12.32 -7.93
N ARG A 235 20.44 -11.22 -8.50
CA ARG A 235 19.01 -10.90 -8.61
C ARG A 235 18.67 -10.48 -10.04
N ASN A 236 17.62 -9.75 -10.25
CA ASN A 236 17.19 -9.29 -11.57
C ASN A 236 17.29 -7.76 -11.70
N TYR A 237 17.12 -7.26 -12.93
CA TYR A 237 17.13 -5.84 -13.22
C TYR A 237 16.11 -5.03 -12.40
N GLY A 238 14.93 -5.61 -12.16
CA GLY A 238 13.90 -4.98 -11.32
C GLY A 238 14.33 -4.74 -9.88
N SER A 239 15.24 -5.56 -9.33
CA SER A 239 15.80 -5.37 -7.99
C SER A 239 16.77 -4.21 -7.93
N VAL A 240 17.58 -4.00 -8.98
CA VAL A 240 18.47 -2.83 -9.09
C VAL A 240 17.68 -1.55 -9.18
N ASN A 241 16.64 -1.53 -10.03
CA ASN A 241 15.74 -0.39 -10.17
C ASN A 241 15.09 -0.03 -8.81
N ASN A 242 14.65 -1.06 -8.08
CA ASN A 242 14.06 -0.88 -6.76
C ASN A 242 15.06 -0.25 -5.79
N THR A 243 16.32 -0.69 -5.78
CA THR A 243 17.35 -0.13 -4.90
C THR A 243 17.58 1.35 -5.19
N ILE A 244 17.74 1.76 -6.45
CA ILE A 244 17.97 3.17 -6.80
C ILE A 244 16.78 4.03 -6.40
N VAL A 245 15.53 3.59 -6.68
CA VAL A 245 14.33 4.35 -6.28
C VAL A 245 14.21 4.42 -4.76
N HIS A 246 14.57 3.37 -4.04
CA HIS A 246 14.61 3.32 -2.59
C HIS A 246 15.55 4.41 -2.02
N GLU A 247 16.75 4.54 -2.56
CA GLU A 247 17.70 5.59 -2.17
C GLU A 247 17.19 7.00 -2.54
N CYS A 248 16.48 7.14 -3.66
CA CYS A 248 15.80 8.39 -4.01
C CYS A 248 14.71 8.77 -2.98
N VAL A 249 14.00 7.78 -2.43
CA VAL A 249 13.02 8.04 -1.36
C VAL A 249 13.72 8.53 -0.09
N HIS A 250 14.84 7.92 0.30
CA HIS A 250 15.63 8.39 1.43
C HIS A 250 16.07 9.84 1.22
N TRP A 251 16.56 10.19 0.04
CA TRP A 251 16.96 11.56 -0.28
C TRP A 251 15.83 12.57 -0.11
N VAL A 252 14.64 12.26 -0.61
CA VAL A 252 13.52 13.21 -0.60
C VAL A 252 12.81 13.26 0.75
N LYS A 253 12.66 12.12 1.44
CA LYS A 253 11.84 12.00 2.65
C LYS A 253 12.62 12.03 3.95
N HIS A 254 13.86 11.59 3.96
CA HIS A 254 14.63 11.38 5.18
C HIS A 254 15.84 12.31 5.33
N ARG A 255 16.04 13.24 4.40
CA ARG A 255 17.17 14.18 4.44
C ARG A 255 17.22 14.97 5.74
N LYS A 256 16.08 15.37 6.29
CA LYS A 256 16.01 16.15 7.53
C LYS A 256 16.54 15.40 8.75
N VAL A 257 16.31 14.10 8.83
CA VAL A 257 16.88 13.24 9.88
C VAL A 257 18.39 13.35 9.87
N PHE A 258 18.94 13.32 8.68
CA PHE A 258 20.38 13.37 8.46
C PHE A 258 20.95 14.76 8.77
N GLU A 259 20.28 15.83 8.37
CA GLU A 259 20.69 17.18 8.73
C GLU A 259 20.65 17.39 10.25
N LEU A 260 19.65 16.84 10.96
CA LEU A 260 19.62 16.86 12.43
C LEU A 260 20.79 16.10 13.04
N GLU A 261 21.13 14.92 12.51
CA GLU A 261 22.26 14.12 12.99
C GLU A 261 23.58 14.86 12.82
N LYS A 262 23.78 15.58 11.71
CA LYS A 262 24.96 16.42 11.49
C LYS A 262 25.13 17.50 12.56
N LEU A 263 24.02 18.05 13.07
CA LEU A 263 24.09 19.08 14.12
C LEU A 263 24.62 18.55 15.46
N TYR A 264 24.53 17.24 15.68
CA TYR A 264 25.07 16.57 16.87
C TYR A 264 26.39 15.86 16.61
N ASN A 265 26.69 15.54 15.36
CA ASN A 265 27.88 14.75 14.98
C ASN A 265 28.36 15.13 13.57
N ASP A 266 29.41 15.90 13.48
CA ASP A 266 30.00 16.37 12.21
C ASP A 266 30.48 15.23 11.28
N GLN A 267 30.61 13.99 11.79
CA GLN A 267 31.03 12.82 11.02
C GLN A 267 29.88 12.02 10.42
N ALA A 268 28.63 12.39 10.66
CA ALA A 268 27.49 11.72 10.08
C ALA A 268 27.43 11.98 8.56
N SER A 269 27.61 10.94 7.73
CA SER A 269 27.77 11.13 6.28
C SER A 269 26.82 10.31 5.40
N SER A 270 26.22 9.23 5.91
CA SER A 270 25.41 8.34 5.06
C SER A 270 24.33 7.58 5.81
N ILE A 271 23.29 7.18 5.07
CA ILE A 271 22.34 6.14 5.45
C ILE A 271 22.65 4.91 4.60
N THR A 272 22.75 3.76 5.23
CA THR A 272 23.03 2.49 4.56
C THR A 272 21.76 1.66 4.48
N CYS A 273 21.32 1.34 3.27
CA CYS A 273 20.24 0.39 3.03
C CYS A 273 20.78 -1.04 3.20
N GLU A 274 20.48 -1.65 4.34
CA GLU A 274 20.77 -3.07 4.56
C GLU A 274 19.69 -3.94 3.89
N VAL A 275 20.12 -5.08 3.38
CA VAL A 275 19.20 -6.08 2.79
C VAL A 275 18.12 -6.43 3.80
N VAL A 276 16.86 -6.35 3.38
CA VAL A 276 15.72 -6.85 4.14
C VAL A 276 15.94 -8.34 4.44
N GLY A 277 16.23 -8.67 5.69
CA GLY A 277 16.46 -10.04 6.13
C GLY A 277 17.20 -10.17 7.47
N ARG A 278 17.87 -9.14 7.96
CA ARG A 278 18.57 -9.18 9.25
C ARG A 278 18.28 -7.96 10.13
N ALA A 279 17.04 -7.78 10.55
CA ALA A 279 16.76 -6.91 11.68
C ALA A 279 17.17 -7.64 12.97
N LYS A 280 18.19 -7.16 13.66
CA LYS A 280 18.53 -7.61 15.02
C LYS A 280 17.43 -7.16 15.98
N ALA A 281 16.88 -8.10 16.75
CA ALA A 281 15.95 -7.78 17.82
C ALA A 281 16.64 -7.00 18.92
N ASN A 282 16.11 -5.88 19.25
CA ASN A 282 15.72 -5.39 20.58
C ASN A 282 15.63 -3.87 20.57
N VAL A 283 14.58 -3.36 21.23
CA VAL A 283 14.37 -2.00 21.70
C VAL A 283 13.84 -1.02 20.66
N ASP A 284 12.75 -0.32 21.01
CA ASP A 284 12.08 0.84 20.39
C ASP A 284 12.37 1.03 18.90
N GLN A 285 11.33 1.01 18.08
CA GLN A 285 11.46 1.21 16.63
C GLN A 285 12.35 2.42 16.39
N SER A 286 13.62 2.18 16.09
CA SER A 286 14.59 3.24 15.86
C SER A 286 14.13 4.09 14.67
N ALA A 287 14.48 5.36 14.64
CA ALA A 287 14.21 6.23 13.51
C ALA A 287 14.65 5.58 12.17
N THR A 288 15.74 4.82 12.20
CA THR A 288 16.26 4.04 11.07
C THR A 288 15.27 2.98 10.58
N GLU A 289 14.67 2.19 11.49
CA GLU A 289 13.68 1.17 11.10
C GLU A 289 12.42 1.81 10.49
N GLN A 290 11.99 2.96 11.02
CA GLN A 290 10.87 3.69 10.43
C GLN A 290 11.18 4.23 9.03
N MET A 291 12.39 4.78 8.83
CA MET A 291 12.84 5.25 7.52
C MET A 291 12.89 4.11 6.50
N GLU A 292 13.51 2.97 6.87
CA GLU A 292 13.59 1.78 6.01
C GLU A 292 12.20 1.24 5.67
N ARG A 293 11.29 1.14 6.65
CA ARG A 293 9.92 0.73 6.41
C ARG A 293 9.21 1.65 5.42
N GLN A 294 9.34 2.97 5.59
CA GLN A 294 8.73 3.95 4.69
C GLN A 294 9.30 3.84 3.27
N ALA A 295 10.62 3.74 3.12
CA ALA A 295 11.26 3.60 1.83
C ALA A 295 10.82 2.29 1.13
N ASN A 296 10.80 1.17 1.85
CA ASN A 296 10.34 -0.13 1.34
C ASN A 296 8.86 -0.10 0.88
N GLN A 297 8.00 0.67 1.56
CA GLN A 297 6.59 0.79 1.21
C GLN A 297 6.32 1.80 0.10
N LEU A 298 7.06 2.91 0.03
CA LEU A 298 6.87 3.93 -1.00
C LEU A 298 7.46 3.53 -2.35
N THR A 299 8.61 2.88 -2.36
CA THR A 299 9.32 2.51 -3.59
C THR A 299 8.46 1.74 -4.59
N PRO A 300 7.78 0.64 -4.23
CA PRO A 300 6.93 -0.06 -5.19
C PRO A 300 5.73 0.77 -5.66
N ARG A 301 5.21 1.69 -4.83
CA ARG A 301 4.12 2.60 -5.20
C ARG A 301 4.57 3.71 -6.16
N ILE A 302 5.82 4.12 -6.07
CA ILE A 302 6.44 5.06 -7.00
C ILE A 302 6.72 4.38 -8.34
N GLN A 303 7.30 3.17 -8.33
CA GLN A 303 7.59 2.42 -9.55
C GLN A 303 6.33 1.93 -10.27
N MET A 304 5.28 1.59 -9.53
CA MET A 304 4.00 1.08 -10.02
C MET A 304 2.84 1.94 -9.53
N PRO A 305 2.66 3.16 -10.07
CA PRO A 305 1.57 4.04 -9.68
C PRO A 305 0.21 3.36 -9.87
N ALA A 306 -0.70 3.50 -8.90
CA ALA A 306 -1.91 2.70 -8.81
C ALA A 306 -2.77 2.73 -10.09
N GLU A 307 -3.09 3.91 -10.62
CA GLU A 307 -4.02 4.02 -11.75
C GLU A 307 -3.42 3.53 -13.09
N PRO A 308 -2.18 3.91 -13.49
CA PRO A 308 -1.54 3.33 -14.68
C PRO A 308 -1.36 1.81 -14.56
N PHE A 309 -0.97 1.32 -13.39
CA PHE A 309 -0.74 -0.11 -13.16
C PHE A 309 -2.05 -0.91 -13.25
N LYS A 310 -3.14 -0.45 -12.60
CA LYS A 310 -4.47 -1.07 -12.72
C LYS A 310 -4.95 -1.10 -14.17
N ALA A 311 -4.79 0.00 -14.90
CA ALA A 311 -5.21 0.08 -16.30
C ALA A 311 -4.51 -0.97 -17.16
N LYS A 312 -3.19 -1.12 -16.98
CA LYS A 312 -2.42 -2.14 -17.73
C LYS A 312 -2.74 -3.56 -17.27
N ALA A 313 -2.92 -3.78 -15.96
CA ALA A 313 -3.32 -5.09 -15.45
C ALA A 313 -4.64 -5.56 -16.09
N LYS A 314 -5.67 -4.71 -16.07
CA LYS A 314 -6.97 -5.01 -16.69
C LYS A 314 -6.85 -5.23 -18.20
N GLU A 315 -6.07 -4.40 -18.91
CA GLU A 315 -5.82 -4.57 -20.34
C GLU A 315 -5.19 -5.95 -20.64
N TYR A 316 -4.18 -6.35 -19.86
CA TYR A 316 -3.50 -7.63 -20.03
C TYR A 316 -4.37 -8.82 -19.66
N ILE A 317 -5.18 -8.74 -18.62
CA ILE A 317 -6.15 -9.78 -18.25
C ILE A 317 -7.09 -10.01 -19.44
N ILE A 318 -7.75 -8.99 -19.95
CA ILE A 318 -8.68 -9.09 -21.08
C ILE A 318 -7.97 -9.63 -22.32
N LYS A 319 -6.80 -9.10 -22.64
CA LYS A 319 -5.99 -9.54 -23.78
C LYS A 319 -5.68 -11.04 -23.71
N PHE A 320 -5.09 -11.49 -22.59
CA PHE A 320 -4.64 -12.87 -22.46
C PHE A 320 -5.80 -13.84 -22.30
N MET A 321 -6.92 -13.47 -21.66
CA MET A 321 -8.12 -14.29 -21.64
C MET A 321 -8.65 -14.54 -23.05
N ARG A 322 -8.70 -13.51 -23.90
CA ARG A 322 -9.10 -13.65 -25.31
C ARG A 322 -8.13 -14.52 -26.13
N GLU A 323 -6.81 -14.34 -25.93
CA GLU A 323 -5.78 -15.08 -26.66
C GLU A 323 -5.73 -16.57 -26.30
N THR A 324 -6.06 -16.93 -25.04
CA THR A 324 -5.97 -18.30 -24.54
C THR A 324 -7.33 -18.99 -24.41
N ASN A 325 -8.42 -18.28 -24.68
CA ASN A 325 -9.79 -18.74 -24.39
C ASN A 325 -9.96 -19.15 -22.91
N ALA A 326 -9.27 -18.45 -22.00
CA ALA A 326 -9.37 -18.71 -20.58
C ALA A 326 -10.75 -18.32 -20.04
N ARG A 327 -11.26 -19.11 -19.11
CA ARG A 327 -12.57 -18.85 -18.46
C ARG A 327 -12.45 -18.09 -17.16
N HIS A 328 -11.28 -18.17 -16.52
CA HIS A 328 -11.01 -17.56 -15.24
C HIS A 328 -9.70 -16.76 -15.29
N GLU A 329 -9.66 -15.62 -14.59
CA GLU A 329 -8.51 -14.72 -14.59
C GLU A 329 -7.24 -15.37 -14.03
N ASN A 330 -7.37 -16.29 -13.05
CA ASN A 330 -6.22 -17.03 -12.51
C ASN A 330 -5.44 -17.82 -13.57
N GLU A 331 -6.08 -18.26 -14.66
CA GLU A 331 -5.43 -19.01 -15.74
C GLU A 331 -4.44 -18.14 -16.53
N VAL A 332 -4.61 -16.83 -16.53
CA VAL A 332 -3.79 -15.89 -17.31
C VAL A 332 -2.91 -15.00 -16.42
N MET A 333 -3.12 -15.01 -15.12
CA MET A 333 -2.49 -14.07 -14.19
C MET A 333 -0.96 -14.15 -14.22
N GLU A 334 -0.36 -15.31 -14.44
CA GLU A 334 1.10 -15.42 -14.60
C GLU A 334 1.62 -14.65 -15.83
N LYS A 335 0.88 -14.68 -16.94
CA LYS A 335 1.22 -13.90 -18.13
C LYS A 335 1.07 -12.40 -17.87
N VAL A 336 0.04 -12.02 -17.11
CA VAL A 336 -0.19 -10.63 -16.70
C VAL A 336 0.96 -10.13 -15.83
N ILE A 337 1.38 -10.90 -14.84
CA ILE A 337 2.51 -10.54 -13.97
C ILE A 337 3.81 -10.35 -14.78
N VAL A 338 4.11 -11.24 -15.72
CA VAL A 338 5.30 -11.14 -16.58
C VAL A 338 5.25 -9.89 -17.48
N ALA A 339 4.08 -9.58 -18.02
CA ALA A 339 3.92 -8.38 -18.83
C ALA A 339 4.09 -7.09 -18.00
N LEU A 340 3.53 -7.06 -16.79
CA LEU A 340 3.68 -5.93 -15.86
C LEU A 340 5.12 -5.79 -15.33
N GLU A 341 5.80 -6.90 -15.02
CA GLU A 341 7.23 -6.92 -14.68
C GLU A 341 8.04 -6.18 -15.76
N THR A 342 7.79 -6.50 -17.01
CA THR A 342 8.48 -5.89 -18.16
C THR A 342 8.12 -4.42 -18.34
N ASP A 343 6.83 -4.09 -18.30
CA ASP A 343 6.34 -2.74 -18.57
C ASP A 343 6.77 -1.73 -17.50
N PHE A 344 6.86 -2.16 -16.24
CA PHE A 344 7.22 -1.29 -15.12
C PHE A 344 8.66 -1.48 -14.61
N GLY A 345 9.44 -2.37 -15.22
CA GLY A 345 10.84 -2.61 -14.86
C GLY A 345 11.04 -3.07 -13.42
N VAL A 346 10.13 -3.87 -12.90
CA VAL A 346 10.12 -4.38 -11.52
C VAL A 346 10.34 -5.90 -11.48
N SER A 347 10.45 -6.49 -10.30
CA SER A 347 10.50 -7.95 -10.18
C SER A 347 9.09 -8.56 -10.24
N LYS A 348 8.98 -9.83 -10.64
CA LYS A 348 7.73 -10.62 -10.61
C LYS A 348 7.07 -10.58 -9.25
N GLN A 349 7.85 -10.72 -8.17
CA GLN A 349 7.34 -10.66 -6.81
C GLN A 349 6.76 -9.30 -6.48
N ALA A 350 7.44 -8.21 -6.86
CA ALA A 350 6.94 -6.86 -6.66
C ALA A 350 5.65 -6.61 -7.45
N ALA A 351 5.58 -7.04 -8.71
CA ALA A 351 4.37 -6.94 -9.53
C ALA A 351 3.22 -7.75 -8.93
N LYS A 352 3.48 -9.00 -8.46
CA LYS A 352 2.49 -9.85 -7.78
C LYS A 352 1.94 -9.18 -6.50
N ILE A 353 2.82 -8.68 -5.62
CA ILE A 353 2.42 -7.99 -4.39
C ILE A 353 1.56 -6.77 -4.75
N ARG A 354 2.00 -5.99 -5.74
CA ARG A 354 1.28 -4.79 -6.14
C ARG A 354 -0.11 -5.06 -6.70
N LEU A 355 -0.28 -6.14 -7.48
CA LEU A 355 -1.60 -6.61 -7.92
C LEU A 355 -2.51 -6.89 -6.74
N VAL A 356 -2.03 -7.66 -5.76
CA VAL A 356 -2.82 -8.01 -4.56
C VAL A 356 -3.18 -6.77 -3.74
N GLU A 357 -2.24 -5.83 -3.52
CA GLU A 357 -2.51 -4.55 -2.86
C GLU A 357 -3.61 -3.74 -3.58
N LEU A 358 -3.69 -3.85 -4.90
CA LEU A 358 -4.65 -3.14 -5.72
C LEU A 358 -5.96 -3.92 -5.95
N GLY A 359 -6.10 -5.09 -5.30
CA GLY A 359 -7.34 -5.87 -5.24
C GLY A 359 -7.49 -6.92 -6.33
N PHE A 360 -6.40 -7.37 -6.95
CA PHE A 360 -6.37 -8.52 -7.87
C PHE A 360 -5.92 -9.76 -7.09
N ASP A 361 -6.83 -10.32 -6.30
CA ASP A 361 -6.54 -11.46 -5.40
C ASP A 361 -6.14 -12.73 -6.15
N GLU A 362 -6.49 -12.84 -7.43
CA GLU A 362 -6.13 -13.93 -8.35
C GLU A 362 -4.61 -14.08 -8.51
N ALA A 363 -3.86 -13.00 -8.27
CA ALA A 363 -2.40 -13.03 -8.29
C ALA A 363 -1.80 -13.86 -7.13
N ILE A 364 -2.51 -14.07 -6.02
CA ILE A 364 -2.01 -14.83 -4.86
C ILE A 364 -1.67 -16.26 -5.24
N GLY A 365 -2.55 -16.92 -6.02
CA GLY A 365 -2.40 -18.32 -6.41
C GLY A 365 -1.43 -18.58 -7.56
N THR A 366 -0.53 -17.64 -7.89
CA THR A 366 0.38 -17.75 -9.05
C THR A 366 1.84 -17.83 -8.61
N PHE A 367 2.70 -18.37 -9.46
CA PHE A 367 4.16 -18.43 -9.23
C PHE A 367 4.56 -18.92 -7.83
N THR A 368 3.83 -19.86 -7.26
CA THR A 368 4.18 -20.45 -5.97
C THR A 368 5.12 -21.63 -6.20
N TYR A 369 6.37 -21.55 -5.74
CA TYR A 369 7.36 -22.61 -5.85
C TYR A 369 7.45 -23.40 -4.55
N LEU A 370 7.13 -24.69 -4.59
CA LEU A 370 7.13 -25.62 -3.47
C LEU A 370 7.61 -27.00 -3.95
N ASP A 371 8.32 -27.74 -3.10
CA ASP A 371 8.76 -29.12 -3.37
C ASP A 371 9.47 -29.29 -4.71
N GLY A 372 10.29 -28.31 -5.12
CA GLY A 372 11.08 -28.36 -6.35
C GLY A 372 10.30 -28.04 -7.64
N HIS A 373 9.08 -27.56 -7.58
CA HIS A 373 8.28 -27.22 -8.76
C HIS A 373 7.35 -26.01 -8.53
N TYR A 374 6.88 -25.40 -9.61
CA TYR A 374 5.82 -24.40 -9.53
C TYR A 374 4.45 -25.09 -9.42
N VAL A 375 3.70 -24.75 -8.36
CA VAL A 375 2.31 -25.15 -8.21
C VAL A 375 1.49 -24.52 -9.33
N LYS A 376 0.56 -25.27 -9.92
CA LYS A 376 -0.29 -24.74 -10.99
C LYS A 376 -1.13 -23.55 -10.50
N PRO A 377 -1.33 -22.51 -11.33
CA PRO A 377 -2.14 -21.36 -10.96
C PRO A 377 -3.52 -21.76 -10.47
N HIS A 378 -3.97 -21.11 -9.41
CA HIS A 378 -5.27 -21.37 -8.82
C HIS A 378 -5.94 -20.07 -8.36
N GLY A 379 -7.26 -20.08 -8.30
CA GLY A 379 -8.09 -18.95 -7.92
C GLY A 379 -9.12 -19.30 -6.85
N PHE A 380 -9.67 -18.25 -6.26
CA PHE A 380 -10.68 -18.31 -5.22
C PHE A 380 -11.44 -16.98 -5.19
N ARG A 381 -12.58 -16.95 -4.52
CA ARG A 381 -13.38 -15.72 -4.41
C ARG A 381 -12.65 -14.64 -3.61
N LYS A 382 -12.79 -13.41 -4.09
CA LYS A 382 -12.15 -12.22 -3.50
C LYS A 382 -12.45 -12.11 -1.98
N GLY A 383 -11.41 -11.77 -1.22
CA GLY A 383 -11.51 -11.54 0.23
C GLY A 383 -11.61 -12.81 1.08
N ILE A 384 -11.44 -14.00 0.51
CA ILE A 384 -11.44 -15.26 1.25
C ILE A 384 -10.16 -15.45 2.04
N LEU A 385 -9.01 -15.18 1.43
CA LEU A 385 -7.71 -15.24 2.10
C LEU A 385 -7.32 -13.88 2.67
N LYS A 386 -6.74 -13.90 3.86
CA LYS A 386 -6.00 -12.77 4.42
C LYS A 386 -4.58 -12.75 3.85
N VAL A 387 -3.88 -11.63 4.00
CA VAL A 387 -2.50 -11.44 3.50
C VAL A 387 -1.48 -12.44 4.04
N ASN A 388 -1.78 -13.08 5.15
CA ASN A 388 -0.96 -14.10 5.81
C ASN A 388 -1.58 -15.51 5.75
N GLN A 389 -2.44 -15.79 4.79
CA GLN A 389 -3.10 -17.09 4.62
C GLN A 389 -2.79 -17.70 3.26
N THR A 390 -2.81 -19.04 3.18
CA THR A 390 -2.54 -19.78 1.94
C THR A 390 -3.34 -21.08 1.90
N PHE A 391 -3.64 -21.56 0.69
CA PHE A 391 -4.10 -22.93 0.45
C PHE A 391 -2.93 -23.88 0.22
N SER A 392 -1.78 -23.39 -0.24
CA SER A 392 -0.67 -24.19 -0.73
C SER A 392 0.38 -24.45 0.37
N LEU A 393 0.81 -25.70 0.52
CA LEU A 393 1.80 -26.17 1.49
C LEU A 393 2.86 -27.01 0.78
N ASN A 394 4.10 -27.02 1.28
CA ASN A 394 5.03 -28.07 0.94
C ASN A 394 4.68 -29.39 1.66
N ALA A 395 5.20 -30.50 1.18
CA ALA A 395 4.90 -31.83 1.73
C ALA A 395 5.34 -31.97 3.19
N GLN A 396 6.45 -31.33 3.59
CA GLN A 396 6.96 -31.37 4.95
C GLN A 396 6.02 -30.65 5.92
N ASP A 397 5.61 -29.42 5.60
CA ASP A 397 4.69 -28.65 6.43
C ASP A 397 3.32 -29.33 6.52
N ALA A 398 2.83 -29.88 5.41
CA ALA A 398 1.60 -30.66 5.37
C ALA A 398 1.67 -31.85 6.33
N ALA A 399 2.77 -32.62 6.33
CA ALA A 399 2.97 -33.75 7.24
C ALA A 399 3.06 -33.30 8.70
N ILE A 400 3.81 -32.22 8.99
CA ILE A 400 3.94 -31.67 10.35
C ILE A 400 2.57 -31.22 10.86
N GLN A 401 1.81 -30.44 10.07
CA GLN A 401 0.50 -29.97 10.49
C GLN A 401 -0.49 -31.12 10.74
N ARG A 402 -0.44 -32.18 9.93
CA ARG A 402 -1.23 -33.39 10.18
C ARG A 402 -0.85 -34.07 11.50
N LEU A 403 0.45 -34.06 11.86
CA LEU A 403 0.92 -34.68 13.11
C LEU A 403 0.52 -33.88 14.35
N VAL A 404 0.65 -32.53 14.28
CA VAL A 404 0.44 -31.67 15.46
C VAL A 404 -1.01 -31.21 15.63
N ASN A 405 -1.84 -31.25 14.59
CA ASN A 405 -3.22 -30.80 14.64
C ASN A 405 -4.20 -31.96 14.60
N PRO A 406 -4.93 -32.26 15.71
CA PRO A 406 -5.87 -33.37 15.77
C PRO A 406 -7.04 -33.27 14.79
N GLU A 407 -7.55 -32.04 14.52
CA GLU A 407 -8.68 -31.85 13.60
C GLU A 407 -8.27 -32.14 12.16
N LEU A 408 -7.11 -31.65 11.72
CA LEU A 408 -6.58 -31.96 10.40
C LEU A 408 -6.30 -33.47 10.24
N ARG A 409 -5.79 -34.09 11.30
CA ARG A 409 -5.58 -35.55 11.34
C ARG A 409 -6.89 -36.29 11.11
N GLN A 410 -7.95 -35.94 11.85
CA GLN A 410 -9.25 -36.55 11.71
C GLN A 410 -9.81 -36.41 10.29
N LEU A 411 -9.72 -35.21 9.68
CA LEU A 411 -10.18 -34.95 8.33
C LEU A 411 -9.44 -35.77 7.27
N THR A 412 -8.15 -36.01 7.48
CA THR A 412 -7.32 -36.80 6.53
C THR A 412 -7.43 -38.30 6.77
N GLU A 413 -7.61 -38.78 8.01
CA GLU A 413 -7.78 -40.19 8.34
C GLU A 413 -9.17 -40.73 7.98
N SER A 414 -10.20 -39.86 8.00
CA SER A 414 -11.53 -40.21 7.47
C SER A 414 -11.53 -40.37 5.94
N GLY A 415 -10.52 -39.87 5.26
CA GLY A 415 -10.47 -39.83 3.78
C GLY A 415 -11.27 -38.70 3.16
N ASP A 416 -11.81 -37.79 3.98
CA ASP A 416 -12.57 -36.63 3.50
C ASP A 416 -11.68 -35.62 2.79
N TYR A 417 -10.42 -35.50 3.22
CA TYR A 417 -9.44 -34.62 2.58
C TYR A 417 -8.19 -35.39 2.18
N LEU A 418 -7.71 -35.11 0.96
CA LEU A 418 -6.47 -35.65 0.41
C LEU A 418 -5.45 -34.54 0.23
N PHE A 419 -4.16 -34.86 0.36
CA PHE A 419 -3.09 -33.96 -0.01
C PHE A 419 -2.71 -34.20 -1.47
N VAL A 420 -3.06 -33.25 -2.35
CA VAL A 420 -2.88 -33.35 -3.81
C VAL A 420 -2.36 -32.02 -4.32
N ASP A 421 -1.30 -32.04 -5.12
CA ASP A 421 -0.67 -30.85 -5.75
C ASP A 421 -0.47 -29.69 -4.74
N ASN A 422 0.16 -30.04 -3.59
CA ASN A 422 0.47 -29.08 -2.52
C ASN A 422 -0.75 -28.49 -1.76
N HIS A 423 -1.93 -29.12 -1.87
CA HIS A 423 -3.16 -28.65 -1.22
C HIS A 423 -3.87 -29.80 -0.46
N TYR A 424 -4.47 -29.49 0.68
CA TYR A 424 -5.47 -30.36 1.28
C TYR A 424 -6.83 -30.08 0.64
N VAL A 425 -7.29 -30.98 -0.22
CA VAL A 425 -8.50 -30.85 -1.00
C VAL A 425 -9.56 -31.86 -0.60
N TYR A 426 -10.83 -31.47 -0.59
CA TYR A 426 -11.96 -32.35 -0.32
C TYR A 426 -12.06 -33.46 -1.38
N ASN A 427 -12.14 -34.70 -0.91
CA ASN A 427 -12.12 -35.92 -1.72
C ASN A 427 -13.47 -36.15 -2.40
N ALA A 428 -13.70 -35.46 -3.51
CA ALA A 428 -14.87 -35.65 -4.33
C ALA A 428 -14.50 -35.59 -5.82
N PRO A 429 -15.20 -36.33 -6.72
CA PRO A 429 -14.89 -36.35 -8.16
C PRO A 429 -14.96 -34.98 -8.84
N LEU A 430 -15.69 -34.01 -8.26
CA LEU A 430 -15.74 -32.64 -8.75
C LEU A 430 -14.40 -31.92 -8.55
N TYR A 431 -13.64 -32.26 -7.52
CA TYR A 431 -12.44 -31.53 -7.11
C TYR A 431 -11.14 -32.31 -7.37
N VAL A 432 -11.17 -33.63 -7.31
CA VAL A 432 -10.02 -34.50 -7.47
C VAL A 432 -10.22 -35.40 -8.69
N GLY A 433 -9.29 -35.29 -9.62
CA GLY A 433 -9.23 -36.11 -10.83
C GLY A 433 -7.90 -36.85 -10.93
N LYS A 434 -7.58 -37.31 -12.14
CA LYS A 434 -6.28 -37.88 -12.49
C LYS A 434 -5.68 -37.12 -13.66
N ASP A 435 -4.37 -36.86 -13.58
CA ASP A 435 -3.59 -36.32 -14.69
C ASP A 435 -3.41 -37.37 -15.83
N GLU A 436 -2.74 -36.95 -16.90
CA GLU A 436 -2.42 -37.78 -18.05
C GLU A 436 -1.59 -39.04 -17.68
N ASN A 437 -0.89 -39.00 -16.55
CA ASN A 437 -0.07 -40.09 -16.04
C ASN A 437 -0.83 -40.99 -15.03
N GLY A 438 -2.11 -40.69 -14.76
CA GLY A 438 -2.94 -41.42 -13.82
C GLY A 438 -2.71 -41.06 -12.36
N ARG A 439 -1.94 -39.98 -12.07
CA ARG A 439 -1.72 -39.48 -10.71
C ARG A 439 -2.88 -38.57 -10.30
N LEU A 440 -3.15 -38.52 -8.99
CA LEU A 440 -4.16 -37.60 -8.47
C LEU A 440 -3.74 -36.15 -8.75
N ASP A 441 -4.69 -35.37 -9.24
CA ASP A 441 -4.53 -33.95 -9.53
C ASP A 441 -5.83 -33.20 -9.24
N LEU A 442 -5.76 -31.90 -9.01
CA LEU A 442 -6.95 -31.06 -8.89
C LEU A 442 -7.60 -30.89 -10.25
N THR A 443 -8.94 -30.93 -10.28
CA THR A 443 -9.69 -30.59 -11.50
C THR A 443 -9.57 -29.10 -11.80
N ASP A 444 -9.84 -28.68 -13.03
CA ASP A 444 -9.88 -27.28 -13.43
C ASP A 444 -10.92 -26.51 -12.61
N TYR A 445 -12.04 -27.16 -12.27
CA TYR A 445 -13.04 -26.58 -11.38
C TYR A 445 -12.46 -26.29 -9.99
N ALA A 446 -11.79 -27.26 -9.38
CA ALA A 446 -11.16 -27.08 -8.06
C ALA A 446 -10.13 -25.94 -8.10
N ARG A 447 -9.30 -25.87 -9.15
CA ARG A 447 -8.27 -24.82 -9.31
C ARG A 447 -8.87 -23.42 -9.40
N SER A 448 -10.07 -23.27 -9.90
CA SER A 448 -10.76 -21.97 -9.99
C SER A 448 -11.64 -21.66 -8.77
N HIS A 449 -11.84 -22.66 -7.87
CA HIS A 449 -12.73 -22.57 -6.71
C HIS A 449 -12.09 -23.16 -5.45
N MET A 450 -10.82 -22.79 -5.19
CA MET A 450 -10.07 -23.34 -4.04
C MET A 450 -10.78 -23.15 -2.70
N ASP A 451 -11.50 -22.07 -2.56
CA ASP A 451 -12.28 -21.73 -1.36
C ASP A 451 -13.49 -22.64 -1.12
N GLU A 452 -13.90 -23.43 -2.11
CA GLU A 452 -14.97 -24.42 -1.97
C GLU A 452 -14.45 -25.79 -1.51
N CYS A 453 -13.19 -26.10 -1.82
CA CYS A 453 -12.69 -27.46 -1.68
C CYS A 453 -11.38 -27.60 -0.90
N CYS A 454 -10.61 -26.53 -0.69
CA CYS A 454 -9.29 -26.63 -0.06
C CYS A 454 -9.26 -26.04 1.35
N LEU A 455 -8.42 -26.59 2.21
CA LEU A 455 -8.20 -26.10 3.55
C LEU A 455 -7.24 -24.89 3.54
N VAL A 456 -7.45 -23.96 4.46
CA VAL A 456 -6.65 -22.74 4.62
C VAL A 456 -5.64 -22.91 5.75
N PHE A 457 -4.47 -22.34 5.58
CA PHE A 457 -3.40 -22.30 6.57
C PHE A 457 -2.94 -20.86 6.81
N ASP A 458 -2.75 -20.51 8.07
CA ASP A 458 -2.09 -19.27 8.45
C ASP A 458 -0.58 -19.43 8.23
N MET A 459 0.07 -18.42 7.68
CA MET A 459 1.48 -18.42 7.37
C MET A 459 2.13 -17.15 7.91
N THR A 460 3.08 -17.32 8.82
CA THR A 460 3.83 -16.21 9.42
C THR A 460 5.31 -16.36 9.09
N ILE A 461 6.00 -15.22 8.96
CA ILE A 461 7.45 -15.21 8.77
C ILE A 461 8.09 -15.12 10.15
N THR A 462 8.98 -16.07 10.47
CA THR A 462 9.73 -16.07 11.74
C THR A 462 10.94 -15.13 11.72
N SER A 463 11.29 -14.54 10.58
CA SER A 463 12.28 -13.48 10.54
C SER A 463 11.64 -12.15 10.99
N LYS A 464 12.42 -11.36 11.74
CA LYS A 464 12.03 -10.15 12.46
C LYS A 464 11.59 -8.93 11.61
N VAL A 465 11.15 -9.15 10.40
CA VAL A 465 10.59 -8.12 9.52
C VAL A 465 9.09 -8.10 9.76
N GLY A 466 8.57 -6.96 10.15
CA GLY A 466 7.23 -6.77 10.70
C GLY A 466 6.06 -7.43 9.97
N GLU A 467 4.97 -7.58 10.68
CA GLU A 467 3.74 -8.30 10.35
C GLU A 467 3.00 -7.87 9.07
N ASP A 468 3.48 -6.83 8.39
CA ASP A 468 2.82 -6.22 7.22
C ASP A 468 3.25 -6.81 5.86
N TYR A 469 3.95 -7.93 5.85
CA TYR A 469 4.35 -8.57 4.59
C TYR A 469 3.23 -9.46 4.06
N HIS A 470 2.94 -9.32 2.77
CA HIS A 470 2.09 -10.24 2.00
C HIS A 470 2.77 -11.61 1.85
N THR A 471 2.82 -12.37 2.95
CA THR A 471 3.54 -13.66 3.02
C THR A 471 3.08 -14.65 1.96
N ALA A 472 1.80 -14.63 1.60
CA ALA A 472 1.23 -15.44 0.53
C ALA A 472 1.76 -15.10 -0.88
N CYS A 473 2.39 -13.94 -1.06
CA CYS A 473 2.92 -13.49 -2.35
C CYS A 473 4.36 -13.88 -2.62
N PHE A 474 5.06 -14.52 -1.67
CA PHE A 474 6.41 -15.01 -1.93
C PHE A 474 6.41 -16.07 -3.03
N LEU A 475 7.28 -15.90 -4.03
CA LEU A 475 7.37 -16.81 -5.18
C LEU A 475 8.04 -18.14 -4.80
N ASN A 476 9.12 -18.07 -4.04
CA ASN A 476 9.83 -19.23 -3.53
C ASN A 476 9.67 -19.29 -2.01
N ARG A 477 9.05 -20.35 -1.52
CA ARG A 477 8.84 -20.61 -0.09
C ARG A 477 9.77 -21.70 0.45
N GLU A 478 10.70 -22.20 -0.37
CA GLU A 478 11.74 -23.09 0.12
C GLU A 478 12.74 -22.32 0.97
N PRO A 479 13.23 -22.91 2.07
CA PRO A 479 14.05 -22.21 3.05
C PRO A 479 15.44 -21.87 2.48
N ASN A 480 15.69 -20.59 2.25
CA ASN A 480 17.05 -20.10 2.04
C ASN A 480 17.45 -19.15 3.19
N ASP A 481 16.70 -18.08 3.43
CA ASP A 481 16.99 -17.09 4.47
C ASP A 481 15.74 -16.68 5.27
N ILE A 482 14.56 -17.14 4.85
CA ILE A 482 13.27 -16.82 5.47
C ILE A 482 12.61 -18.12 5.91
N THR A 483 12.30 -18.22 7.20
CA THR A 483 11.55 -19.36 7.75
C THR A 483 10.09 -19.01 7.84
N PHE A 484 9.24 -19.82 7.19
CA PHE A 484 7.79 -19.71 7.30
C PHE A 484 7.29 -20.63 8.43
N GLU A 485 6.49 -20.09 9.33
CA GLU A 485 5.72 -20.87 10.29
C GLU A 485 4.31 -21.03 9.75
N ILE A 486 3.86 -22.27 9.58
CA ILE A 486 2.55 -22.59 9.01
C ILE A 486 1.70 -23.26 10.09
N LYS A 487 0.43 -22.82 10.19
CA LYS A 487 -0.55 -23.38 11.13
C LYS A 487 -1.88 -23.60 10.43
N PHE A 488 -2.53 -24.73 10.69
CA PHE A 488 -3.88 -25.00 10.20
C PHE A 488 -4.87 -23.98 10.77
N HIS A 489 -5.67 -23.38 9.89
CA HIS A 489 -6.66 -22.38 10.26
C HIS A 489 -8.00 -23.04 10.58
N ASN A 490 -8.27 -23.30 11.84
CA ASN A 490 -9.48 -24.01 12.31
C ASN A 490 -10.82 -23.32 11.96
N GLY A 491 -10.79 -22.03 11.65
CA GLY A 491 -11.98 -21.26 11.28
C GLY A 491 -12.47 -21.48 9.85
N TYR A 492 -11.63 -22.08 8.99
CA TYR A 492 -11.94 -22.37 7.61
C TYR A 492 -12.10 -23.88 7.42
N GLN A 493 -13.22 -24.39 7.87
CA GLN A 493 -13.68 -25.69 7.39
C GLN A 493 -14.50 -25.39 6.13
N ASN A 494 -14.23 -26.07 5.02
CA ASN A 494 -15.21 -26.24 3.95
C ASN A 494 -16.37 -27.01 4.54
N ALA A 495 -17.21 -26.27 5.26
CA ALA A 495 -18.35 -26.84 5.90
C ALA A 495 -19.23 -27.42 4.80
N PRO A 496 -19.68 -28.68 4.98
CA PRO A 496 -20.73 -29.21 4.14
C PRO A 496 -21.92 -28.25 4.15
N GLN A 497 -22.67 -28.20 3.08
CA GLN A 497 -23.98 -27.57 2.87
C GLN A 497 -24.36 -26.32 3.70
N GLU A 498 -24.14 -26.32 5.05
CA GLU A 498 -24.60 -25.23 5.93
C GLU A 498 -23.79 -23.91 5.74
N ARG A 499 -22.48 -23.97 5.50
CA ARG A 499 -21.69 -22.78 5.18
C ARG A 499 -21.88 -22.31 3.75
N GLN A 500 -22.02 -23.23 2.81
CA GLN A 500 -22.41 -22.86 1.45
C GLN A 500 -23.77 -22.14 1.46
N VAL A 501 -24.72 -22.61 2.28
CA VAL A 501 -26.02 -21.94 2.49
C VAL A 501 -25.81 -20.57 3.18
N ALA A 502 -24.95 -20.48 4.19
CA ALA A 502 -24.66 -19.20 4.86
C ALA A 502 -23.94 -18.20 3.94
N MET A 503 -23.03 -18.66 3.09
CA MET A 503 -22.37 -17.83 2.08
C MET A 503 -23.32 -17.41 0.96
N ARG A 504 -24.16 -18.35 0.46
CA ARG A 504 -25.23 -17.99 -0.48
C ARG A 504 -26.19 -16.97 0.13
N LYS A 505 -26.57 -17.11 1.38
CA LYS A 505 -27.40 -16.12 2.09
C LYS A 505 -26.69 -14.78 2.23
N LYS A 506 -25.38 -14.74 2.45
CA LYS A 506 -24.61 -13.50 2.51
C LYS A 506 -24.57 -12.80 1.16
N VAL A 507 -24.26 -13.53 0.08
CA VAL A 507 -24.27 -13.01 -1.30
C VAL A 507 -25.69 -12.54 -1.67
N GLN A 508 -26.71 -13.32 -1.39
CA GLN A 508 -28.10 -12.93 -1.63
C GLN A 508 -28.52 -11.70 -0.80
N ALA A 509 -28.02 -11.57 0.43
CA ALA A 509 -28.28 -10.39 1.26
C ALA A 509 -27.61 -9.14 0.70
N GLU A 510 -26.36 -9.28 0.19
CA GLU A 510 -25.65 -8.19 -0.48
C GLU A 510 -26.34 -7.77 -1.77
N GLU A 511 -26.71 -8.72 -2.64
CA GLU A 511 -27.47 -8.44 -3.86
C GLU A 511 -28.82 -7.78 -3.56
N LEU A 512 -29.51 -8.24 -2.51
CA LEU A 512 -30.77 -7.64 -2.08
C LEU A 512 -30.59 -6.20 -1.59
N GLU A 513 -29.48 -5.92 -0.89
CA GLU A 513 -29.19 -4.58 -0.41
C GLU A 513 -28.85 -3.63 -1.56
N ILE A 514 -28.01 -4.06 -2.51
CA ILE A 514 -27.73 -3.30 -3.74
C ILE A 514 -29.05 -3.02 -4.50
N ARG A 515 -29.88 -4.05 -4.67
CA ARG A 515 -31.17 -3.91 -5.35
C ARG A 515 -32.11 -2.90 -4.69
N LYS A 516 -32.12 -2.83 -3.35
CA LYS A 516 -32.92 -1.83 -2.61
C LYS A 516 -32.41 -0.40 -2.82
N GLN A 517 -31.10 -0.23 -3.02
CA GLN A 517 -30.48 1.06 -3.26
C GLN A 517 -30.60 1.53 -4.72
N MET A 518 -30.91 0.61 -5.66
CA MET A 518 -31.13 0.97 -7.06
C MET A 518 -32.37 1.87 -7.20
N THR A 519 -32.15 3.02 -7.82
CA THR A 519 -33.21 3.99 -8.15
C THR A 519 -33.66 3.83 -9.59
N ASP A 520 -34.71 4.55 -9.99
CA ASP A 520 -35.15 4.61 -11.39
C ASP A 520 -34.35 5.65 -12.20
N ASP A 521 -33.42 6.36 -11.57
CA ASP A 521 -32.46 7.24 -12.22
C ASP A 521 -31.26 6.42 -12.72
N SER A 522 -31.05 6.43 -14.03
CA SER A 522 -30.03 5.60 -14.69
C SER A 522 -28.60 6.01 -14.33
N GLU A 523 -28.33 7.31 -14.11
CA GLU A 523 -26.98 7.77 -13.73
C GLU A 523 -26.64 7.35 -12.30
N GLN A 524 -27.57 7.52 -11.36
CA GLN A 524 -27.40 7.11 -9.96
C GLN A 524 -27.28 5.60 -9.84
N CYS A 525 -28.13 4.87 -10.56
CA CYS A 525 -28.11 3.41 -10.60
C CYS A 525 -26.78 2.90 -11.15
N MET A 526 -26.33 3.45 -12.27
CA MET A 526 -25.06 3.06 -12.89
C MET A 526 -23.85 3.37 -11.99
N LYS A 527 -23.86 4.53 -11.32
CA LYS A 527 -22.82 4.89 -10.35
C LYS A 527 -22.76 3.88 -9.20
N LEU A 528 -23.91 3.54 -8.61
CA LEU A 528 -23.99 2.53 -7.55
C LEU A 528 -23.38 1.18 -8.00
N LEU A 529 -23.69 0.74 -9.22
CA LEU A 529 -23.22 -0.56 -9.73
C LEU A 529 -21.73 -0.54 -10.08
N LEU A 530 -21.23 0.56 -10.64
CA LEU A 530 -19.80 0.76 -10.89
C LEU A 530 -19.02 0.77 -9.57
N ASP A 531 -19.49 1.52 -8.57
CA ASP A 531 -18.87 1.58 -7.24
C ASP A 531 -18.88 0.18 -6.57
N TRP A 532 -19.99 -0.55 -6.66
CA TRP A 532 -20.09 -1.92 -6.14
C TRP A 532 -19.09 -2.89 -6.79
N ARG A 533 -18.87 -2.76 -8.11
CA ARG A 533 -17.92 -3.61 -8.85
C ARG A 533 -16.49 -3.07 -8.84
N GLY A 534 -16.23 -1.90 -8.24
CA GLY A 534 -14.92 -1.27 -8.23
C GLY A 534 -14.42 -0.91 -9.63
N MET A 535 -15.34 -0.57 -10.53
CA MET A 535 -15.07 -0.22 -11.93
C MET A 535 -15.43 1.24 -12.20
N ASN A 536 -14.87 1.80 -13.26
CA ASN A 536 -15.28 3.08 -13.83
C ASN A 536 -15.71 2.90 -15.29
N TYR A 537 -16.19 3.96 -15.95
CA TYR A 537 -16.63 3.89 -17.35
C TYR A 537 -15.52 3.48 -18.33
N THR A 538 -14.27 3.78 -18.02
CA THR A 538 -13.12 3.36 -18.84
C THR A 538 -12.89 1.86 -18.71
N ASP A 539 -12.95 1.34 -17.49
CA ASP A 539 -12.81 -0.09 -17.21
C ASP A 539 -13.93 -0.88 -17.91
N LEU A 540 -15.16 -0.44 -17.74
CA LEU A 540 -16.31 -1.05 -18.39
C LEU A 540 -16.21 -0.98 -19.91
N GLY A 541 -15.73 0.15 -20.46
CA GLY A 541 -15.52 0.30 -21.90
C GLY A 541 -14.49 -0.67 -22.46
N LEU A 542 -13.42 -0.94 -21.72
CA LEU A 542 -12.42 -1.96 -22.08
C LEU A 542 -13.02 -3.37 -22.02
N GLU A 543 -13.81 -3.68 -20.99
CA GLU A 543 -14.42 -4.99 -20.80
C GLU A 543 -15.37 -5.35 -21.95
N ILE A 544 -16.24 -4.41 -22.35
CA ILE A 544 -17.25 -4.64 -23.38
C ILE A 544 -16.86 -4.21 -24.79
N ASP A 545 -15.65 -3.71 -24.98
CA ASP A 545 -15.14 -3.20 -26.26
C ASP A 545 -16.00 -2.06 -26.83
N ARG A 546 -16.32 -1.07 -25.97
CA ARG A 546 -17.10 0.13 -26.32
C ARG A 546 -16.41 1.41 -25.81
N ASP A 547 -16.61 2.50 -26.54
CA ASP A 547 -16.11 3.81 -26.11
C ASP A 547 -16.82 4.25 -24.80
N PRO A 548 -16.07 4.63 -23.74
CA PRO A 548 -16.64 5.06 -22.46
C PRO A 548 -17.64 6.23 -22.57
N LYS A 549 -17.45 7.13 -23.53
CA LYS A 549 -18.37 8.23 -23.79
C LYS A 549 -19.70 7.73 -24.35
N THR A 550 -19.65 6.69 -25.17
CA THR A 550 -20.89 6.06 -25.72
C THR A 550 -21.68 5.44 -24.58
N ILE A 551 -21.04 4.71 -23.66
CA ILE A 551 -21.69 4.15 -22.46
C ILE A 551 -22.30 5.27 -21.62
N SER A 552 -21.52 6.32 -21.33
CA SER A 552 -22.01 7.46 -20.54
C SER A 552 -23.22 8.16 -21.17
N ARG A 553 -23.23 8.36 -22.50
CA ARG A 553 -24.39 8.93 -23.22
C ARG A 553 -25.62 8.06 -23.15
N THR A 554 -25.42 6.74 -23.26
CA THR A 554 -26.50 5.75 -23.10
C THR A 554 -27.12 5.84 -21.71
N VAL A 555 -26.30 5.87 -20.69
CA VAL A 555 -26.75 5.97 -19.29
C VAL A 555 -27.45 7.30 -19.01
N LYS A 556 -27.01 8.39 -19.62
CA LYS A 556 -27.65 9.71 -19.50
C LYS A 556 -28.94 9.84 -20.32
N GLY A 557 -29.31 8.83 -21.08
CA GLY A 557 -30.48 8.88 -21.94
C GLY A 557 -30.34 9.76 -23.19
N GLU A 558 -29.11 10.20 -23.50
CA GLU A 558 -28.80 10.95 -24.73
C GLU A 558 -28.91 10.08 -25.98
N THR A 559 -28.77 8.77 -25.80
CA THR A 559 -28.93 7.75 -26.86
C THR A 559 -29.74 6.61 -26.29
N ALA A 560 -30.85 6.29 -26.93
CA ALA A 560 -31.71 5.17 -26.51
C ALA A 560 -30.95 3.84 -26.74
N PRO A 561 -30.71 3.04 -25.71
CA PRO A 561 -30.05 1.74 -25.86
C PRO A 561 -30.98 0.71 -26.51
N THR A 562 -30.37 -0.25 -27.19
CA THR A 562 -31.04 -1.51 -27.53
C THR A 562 -30.94 -2.48 -26.34
N VAL A 563 -31.75 -3.54 -26.36
CA VAL A 563 -31.70 -4.57 -25.31
C VAL A 563 -30.32 -5.25 -25.27
N GLU A 564 -29.71 -5.45 -26.44
CA GLU A 564 -28.38 -6.02 -26.60
C GLU A 564 -27.32 -5.12 -25.93
N THR A 565 -27.40 -3.81 -26.16
CA THR A 565 -26.49 -2.84 -25.54
C THR A 565 -26.68 -2.80 -24.01
N ALA A 566 -27.91 -2.81 -23.52
CA ALA A 566 -28.19 -2.84 -22.09
C ALA A 566 -27.71 -4.16 -21.44
N ALA A 567 -27.92 -5.28 -22.11
CA ALA A 567 -27.42 -6.59 -21.67
C ALA A 567 -25.89 -6.65 -21.68
N LEU A 568 -25.24 -6.09 -22.71
CA LEU A 568 -23.79 -6.01 -22.80
C LEU A 568 -23.18 -5.25 -21.60
N ILE A 569 -23.82 -4.15 -21.17
CA ILE A 569 -23.42 -3.41 -19.95
C ILE A 569 -23.57 -4.30 -18.71
N CYS A 570 -24.68 -5.06 -18.60
CA CYS A 570 -24.89 -5.99 -17.49
C CYS A 570 -23.81 -7.09 -17.44
N PHE A 571 -23.46 -7.65 -18.58
CA PHE A 571 -22.41 -8.66 -18.70
C PHE A 571 -21.04 -8.09 -18.35
N GLY A 572 -20.70 -6.90 -18.85
CA GLY A 572 -19.42 -6.25 -18.54
C GLY A 572 -19.26 -5.89 -17.07
N LEU A 573 -20.34 -5.67 -16.36
CA LEU A 573 -20.36 -5.48 -14.91
C LEU A 573 -20.51 -6.81 -14.13
N HIS A 574 -20.59 -7.95 -14.80
CA HIS A 574 -20.84 -9.27 -14.20
C HIS A 574 -22.01 -9.25 -13.19
N LEU A 575 -23.13 -8.63 -13.59
CA LEU A 575 -24.27 -8.45 -12.70
C LEU A 575 -25.10 -9.73 -12.58
N PRO A 576 -25.53 -10.11 -11.38
CA PRO A 576 -26.46 -11.22 -11.22
C PRO A 576 -27.81 -10.91 -11.88
N PRO A 577 -28.56 -11.95 -12.27
CA PRO A 577 -29.77 -11.81 -13.11
C PRO A 577 -30.79 -10.78 -12.60
N THR A 578 -31.02 -10.79 -11.28
CA THR A 578 -32.04 -9.91 -10.66
C THR A 578 -31.68 -8.42 -10.74
N ILE A 579 -30.37 -8.11 -10.67
CA ILE A 579 -29.82 -6.76 -10.78
C ILE A 579 -29.76 -6.36 -12.27
N SER A 580 -29.33 -7.27 -13.15
CA SER A 580 -29.31 -7.06 -14.60
C SER A 580 -30.68 -6.69 -15.15
N LEU A 581 -31.72 -7.44 -14.78
CA LEU A 581 -33.10 -7.17 -15.24
C LEU A 581 -33.56 -5.79 -14.77
N LYS A 582 -33.24 -5.39 -13.53
CA LYS A 582 -33.59 -4.05 -13.03
C LYS A 582 -32.83 -2.96 -13.75
N LEU A 583 -31.52 -3.15 -14.04
CA LEU A 583 -30.72 -2.17 -14.79
C LEU A 583 -31.24 -2.01 -16.23
N ILE A 584 -31.57 -3.10 -16.92
CA ILE A 584 -32.18 -3.07 -18.26
C ILE A 584 -33.44 -2.25 -18.27
N GLU A 585 -34.30 -2.42 -17.25
CA GLU A 585 -35.53 -1.64 -17.09
C GLU A 585 -35.24 -0.15 -16.84
N VAL A 586 -34.29 0.16 -15.96
CA VAL A 586 -33.86 1.54 -15.64
C VAL A 586 -33.26 2.25 -16.86
N LEU A 587 -32.55 1.52 -17.73
CA LEU A 587 -32.03 2.04 -19.01
C LEU A 587 -33.16 2.22 -20.07
N GLY A 588 -34.40 1.98 -19.73
CA GLY A 588 -35.55 2.14 -20.62
C GLY A 588 -35.75 0.99 -21.60
N CYS A 589 -35.08 -0.13 -21.40
CA CYS A 589 -35.22 -1.33 -22.21
C CYS A 589 -36.13 -2.35 -21.53
N LYS A 590 -36.75 -3.23 -22.31
CA LYS A 590 -37.59 -4.32 -21.80
C LYS A 590 -37.33 -5.61 -22.54
N LEU A 591 -36.86 -6.61 -21.83
CA LEU A 591 -36.79 -7.97 -22.36
C LEU A 591 -38.21 -8.51 -22.60
N ASN A 592 -38.46 -8.98 -23.81
CA ASN A 592 -39.72 -9.61 -24.16
C ASN A 592 -39.46 -10.90 -24.96
N PRO A 593 -39.12 -12.01 -24.27
CA PRO A 593 -38.84 -13.29 -24.92
C PRO A 593 -40.03 -13.86 -25.71
N MET A 594 -41.26 -13.49 -25.34
CA MET A 594 -42.43 -13.97 -26.05
C MET A 594 -42.62 -13.33 -27.42
N LYS A 595 -42.05 -12.14 -27.63
CA LYS A 595 -42.21 -11.38 -28.89
C LYS A 595 -40.98 -11.46 -29.78
N TYR A 596 -39.81 -11.46 -29.16
CA TYR A 596 -38.51 -11.43 -29.85
C TYR A 596 -37.68 -12.65 -29.43
N PRO A 597 -37.39 -13.59 -30.36
CA PRO A 597 -36.57 -14.79 -30.05
C PRO A 597 -35.22 -14.46 -29.45
N ASP A 598 -34.57 -13.40 -29.94
CA ASP A 598 -33.24 -12.96 -29.47
C ASP A 598 -33.21 -12.61 -27.99
N HIS A 599 -34.31 -12.02 -27.49
CA HIS A 599 -34.46 -11.69 -26.07
C HIS A 599 -34.54 -12.93 -25.17
N GLN A 600 -34.95 -14.10 -25.72
CA GLN A 600 -34.93 -15.36 -24.98
C GLN A 600 -33.49 -15.77 -24.67
N TRP A 601 -32.61 -15.73 -25.67
CA TRP A 601 -31.25 -16.13 -25.54
C TRP A 601 -30.42 -15.16 -24.68
N ILE A 602 -30.69 -13.85 -24.80
CA ILE A 602 -30.13 -12.84 -23.90
C ILE A 602 -30.55 -13.10 -22.46
N ASN A 603 -31.84 -13.36 -22.22
CA ASN A 603 -32.36 -13.64 -20.89
C ASN A 603 -31.72 -14.92 -20.31
N GLU A 604 -31.59 -15.97 -21.11
CA GLU A 604 -30.94 -17.20 -20.68
C GLU A 604 -29.46 -16.96 -20.34
N ALA A 605 -28.73 -16.21 -21.17
CA ALA A 605 -27.34 -15.84 -20.92
C ALA A 605 -27.19 -15.02 -19.63
N LEU A 606 -28.10 -14.11 -19.33
CA LEU A 606 -28.11 -13.35 -18.06
C LEU A 606 -28.21 -14.25 -16.83
N TYR A 607 -28.89 -15.41 -16.93
CA TYR A 607 -29.03 -16.34 -15.82
C TYR A 607 -27.88 -17.33 -15.68
N ILE A 608 -27.31 -17.79 -16.79
CA ILE A 608 -26.35 -18.91 -16.76
C ILE A 608 -24.93 -18.52 -17.14
N LYS A 609 -24.74 -17.37 -17.81
CA LYS A 609 -23.46 -16.94 -18.37
C LYS A 609 -22.91 -15.63 -17.79
N TYR A 610 -23.67 -14.90 -16.98
CA TYR A 610 -23.28 -13.58 -16.48
C TYR A 610 -21.92 -13.51 -15.76
N PRO A 611 -21.44 -14.57 -15.07
CA PRO A 611 -20.11 -14.52 -14.46
C PRO A 611 -18.98 -14.82 -15.45
N GLU A 612 -19.28 -15.24 -16.67
CA GLU A 612 -18.25 -15.55 -17.68
C GLU A 612 -17.78 -14.26 -18.39
N PRO A 613 -16.56 -14.26 -18.97
CA PRO A 613 -16.07 -13.12 -19.74
C PRO A 613 -16.88 -12.89 -21.02
N ILE A 614 -16.89 -11.64 -21.49
CA ILE A 614 -17.72 -11.21 -22.65
C ILE A 614 -17.51 -12.07 -23.89
N TRP A 615 -16.27 -12.50 -24.19
CA TRP A 615 -16.00 -13.34 -25.36
C TRP A 615 -16.72 -14.69 -25.27
N ALA A 616 -16.80 -15.31 -24.09
CA ALA A 616 -17.50 -16.59 -23.89
C ALA A 616 -19.03 -16.41 -24.00
N ILE A 617 -19.54 -15.27 -23.54
CA ILE A 617 -20.95 -14.93 -23.69
C ILE A 617 -21.31 -14.70 -25.18
N ARG A 618 -20.45 -13.99 -25.91
CA ARG A 618 -20.61 -13.81 -27.37
C ARG A 618 -20.56 -15.15 -28.14
N GLU A 619 -19.61 -16.04 -27.78
CA GLU A 619 -19.53 -17.38 -28.35
C GLU A 619 -20.80 -18.21 -28.08
N TYR A 620 -21.37 -18.08 -26.85
CA TYR A 620 -22.62 -18.73 -26.51
C TYR A 620 -23.81 -18.22 -27.33
N LEU A 621 -23.89 -16.90 -27.57
CA LEU A 621 -25.00 -16.24 -28.24
C LEU A 621 -24.92 -16.35 -29.80
N ALA A 622 -23.72 -16.47 -30.35
CA ALA A 622 -23.48 -16.49 -31.80
C ALA A 622 -24.25 -17.55 -32.57
N PRO A 623 -24.38 -18.83 -32.11
CA PRO A 623 -25.18 -19.84 -32.79
C PRO A 623 -26.68 -19.51 -32.94
N TYR A 624 -27.15 -18.61 -32.11
CA TYR A 624 -28.56 -18.15 -32.07
C TYR A 624 -28.78 -16.85 -32.86
N GLY A 625 -27.72 -16.34 -33.52
CA GLY A 625 -27.76 -15.10 -34.29
C GLY A 625 -27.87 -13.82 -33.47
N VAL A 626 -27.56 -13.89 -32.17
CA VAL A 626 -27.60 -12.73 -31.24
C VAL A 626 -26.19 -12.12 -31.15
N GLU A 627 -26.07 -10.87 -31.57
CA GLU A 627 -24.84 -10.07 -31.45
C GLU A 627 -24.99 -9.05 -30.30
N ILE A 628 -24.03 -9.07 -29.33
CA ILE A 628 -23.97 -8.12 -28.22
C ILE A 628 -22.65 -7.33 -28.20
#